data_8c583b697a846ed4e0ff0e061cab53b3
#
_entry.id   8c583b697a846ed4e0ff0e061cab53b3
#
_cell.length_a   1.000
_cell.length_b   1.000
_cell.length_c   1.000
_cell.angle_alpha   90.00
_cell.angle_beta   90.00
_cell.angle_gamma   90.00
#
_symmetry.space_group_name_H-M   'P 1'
#
loop_
_entity.id
_entity.type
_entity.pdbx_description
1 polymer ?
#
loop_
_entity_poly.entity_id
_entity_poly.type
_entity_poly.pdbx_seq_one_letter_code
_entity_poly.pdbx_strand_id
1 'polypeptide(L)'
;MKYLTTLFLKFLLLSNFVMAETLTTKSKILKQSNDCFKDSRTQICKELVSEIEKLQLVVFDQNRFKCQTSLLGLQAAVIEAHFFKNFSNKRISFMIPYVIKNC
;
A
#
# COMPACT_ATOMS: atom_id res chain seq x y z
N MET A 1 23.52 26.14 21.51
CA MET A 1 22.49 25.27 22.09
C MET A 1 21.09 25.44 21.50
N LYS A 2 20.69 26.63 21.05
CA LYS A 2 19.39 26.86 20.40
C LYS A 2 19.22 26.09 19.07
N TYR A 3 20.30 25.77 18.36
CA TYR A 3 20.25 25.10 17.06
C TYR A 3 20.05 23.59 17.16
N LEU A 4 20.48 22.94 18.24
CA LEU A 4 20.34 21.50 18.46
C LEU A 4 18.88 21.11 18.75
N THR A 5 18.16 21.92 19.54
CA THR A 5 16.74 21.70 19.84
C THR A 5 15.85 21.88 18.61
N THR A 6 16.17 22.82 17.74
CA THR A 6 15.41 23.06 16.50
C THR A 6 15.60 21.93 15.48
N LEU A 7 16.80 21.37 15.36
CA LEU A 7 17.09 20.21 14.51
C LEU A 7 16.38 18.95 15.00
N PHE A 8 16.34 18.73 16.31
CA PHE A 8 15.66 17.59 16.93
C PHE A 8 14.13 17.65 16.71
N LEU A 9 13.52 18.83 16.85
CA LEU A 9 12.12 19.07 16.60
C LEU A 9 11.74 18.83 15.13
N LYS A 10 12.57 19.26 14.19
CA LYS A 10 12.38 19.00 12.76
C LYS A 10 12.46 17.52 12.42
N PHE A 11 13.34 16.77 13.06
CA PHE A 11 13.47 15.32 12.88
C PHE A 11 12.22 14.59 13.38
N LEU A 12 11.69 14.98 14.55
CA LEU A 12 10.47 14.40 15.12
C LEU A 12 9.23 14.68 14.23
N LEU A 13 9.12 15.88 13.70
CA LEU A 13 8.03 16.27 12.79
C LEU A 13 8.07 15.48 11.48
N LEU A 14 9.26 15.23 10.92
CA LEU A 14 9.44 14.41 9.72
C LEU A 14 9.05 12.96 9.96
N SER A 15 9.38 12.37 11.12
CA SER A 15 8.99 11.00 11.47
C SER A 15 7.47 10.86 11.58
N ASN A 16 6.78 11.79 12.22
CA ASN A 16 5.31 11.81 12.34
C ASN A 16 4.64 11.97 10.97
N PHE A 17 5.20 12.81 10.10
CA PHE A 17 4.68 13.01 8.74
C PHE A 17 4.76 11.73 7.90
N VAL A 18 5.87 10.99 7.96
CA VAL A 18 6.05 9.72 7.23
C VAL A 18 5.05 8.66 7.70
N MET A 19 4.78 8.55 9.00
CA MET A 19 3.80 7.60 9.54
C MET A 19 2.37 7.96 9.11
N ALA A 20 2.00 9.24 9.13
CA ALA A 20 0.69 9.70 8.69
C ALA A 20 0.47 9.44 7.20
N GLU A 21 1.49 9.67 6.36
CA GLU A 21 1.48 9.38 4.93
C GLU A 21 1.28 7.88 4.65
N THR A 22 1.97 7.01 5.39
CA THR A 22 1.85 5.55 5.26
C THR A 22 0.43 5.09 5.59
N LEU A 23 -0.18 5.60 6.66
CA LEU A 23 -1.56 5.27 7.06
C LEU A 23 -2.58 5.73 6.00
N THR A 24 -2.42 6.94 5.47
CA THR A 24 -3.28 7.47 4.41
C THR A 24 -3.16 6.63 3.14
N THR A 25 -1.95 6.25 2.76
CA THR A 25 -1.70 5.40 1.58
C THR A 25 -2.31 4.01 1.76
N LYS A 26 -2.19 3.40 2.94
CA LYS A 26 -2.82 2.12 3.26
C LYS A 26 -4.34 2.19 3.09
N SER A 27 -4.99 3.20 3.65
CA SER A 27 -6.45 3.40 3.53
C SER A 27 -6.88 3.55 2.07
N LYS A 28 -6.13 4.31 1.29
CA LYS A 28 -6.37 4.49 -0.15
C LYS A 28 -6.24 3.18 -0.91
N ILE A 29 -5.21 2.39 -0.63
CA ILE A 29 -4.98 1.08 -1.26
C ILE A 29 -6.14 0.13 -0.95
N LEU A 30 -6.60 0.08 0.30
CA LEU A 30 -7.72 -0.79 0.70
C LEU A 30 -9.01 -0.40 -0.01
N LYS A 31 -9.31 0.90 -0.09
CA LYS A 31 -10.48 1.40 -0.82
C LYS A 31 -10.40 1.07 -2.31
N GLN A 32 -9.27 1.34 -2.95
CA GLN A 32 -9.05 1.04 -4.35
C GLN A 32 -9.09 -0.47 -4.63
N SER A 33 -8.63 -1.29 -3.69
CA SER A 33 -8.68 -2.75 -3.80
C SER A 33 -10.13 -3.25 -3.83
N ASN A 34 -11.00 -2.70 -2.98
CA ASN A 34 -12.42 -3.03 -3.00
C ASN A 34 -13.08 -2.59 -4.31
N ASP A 35 -12.74 -1.41 -4.81
CA ASP A 35 -13.28 -0.90 -6.08
C ASP A 35 -12.79 -1.75 -7.26
N CYS A 36 -11.52 -2.13 -7.28
CA CYS A 36 -10.96 -3.03 -8.27
C CYS A 36 -11.60 -4.42 -8.22
N PHE A 37 -11.86 -4.94 -7.03
CA PHE A 37 -12.54 -6.22 -6.86
C PHE A 37 -13.95 -6.21 -7.46
N LYS A 38 -14.69 -5.10 -7.31
CA LYS A 38 -16.04 -4.95 -7.86
C LYS A 38 -16.03 -4.93 -9.38
N ASP A 39 -15.05 -4.25 -10.00
CA ASP A 39 -14.88 -4.20 -11.43
C ASP A 39 -13.37 -4.13 -11.79
N SER A 40 -12.82 -5.29 -12.15
CA SER A 40 -11.40 -5.44 -12.45
C SER A 40 -10.96 -4.80 -13.78
N ARG A 41 -11.90 -4.28 -14.57
CA ARG A 41 -11.61 -3.61 -15.86
C ARG A 41 -11.34 -2.12 -15.73
N THR A 42 -11.58 -1.54 -14.54
CA THR A 42 -11.49 -0.10 -14.35
C THR A 42 -10.04 0.39 -14.29
N GLN A 43 -9.86 1.67 -14.60
CA GLN A 43 -8.59 2.37 -14.48
C GLN A 43 -8.06 2.37 -13.03
N ILE A 44 -8.96 2.25 -12.05
CA ILE A 44 -8.63 2.16 -10.63
C ILE A 44 -7.67 1.00 -10.36
N CYS A 45 -7.88 -0.15 -11.00
CA CYS A 45 -6.99 -1.31 -10.86
C CYS A 45 -5.56 -0.99 -11.31
N LYS A 46 -5.41 -0.29 -12.42
CA LYS A 46 -4.10 0.11 -12.95
C LYS A 46 -3.40 1.11 -12.02
N GLU A 47 -4.13 2.09 -11.52
CA GLU A 47 -3.60 3.06 -10.55
C GLU A 47 -3.22 2.39 -9.23
N LEU A 48 -4.01 1.40 -8.80
CA LEU A 48 -3.76 0.62 -7.60
C LEU A 48 -2.41 -0.10 -7.64
N VAL A 49 -2.03 -0.68 -8.76
CA VAL A 49 -0.73 -1.33 -8.93
C VAL A 49 0.41 -0.36 -8.60
N SER A 50 0.33 0.87 -9.11
CA SER A 50 1.32 1.91 -8.85
C SER A 50 1.34 2.34 -7.37
N GLU A 51 0.17 2.50 -6.75
CA GLU A 51 0.07 2.88 -5.33
C GLU A 51 0.63 1.79 -4.41
N ILE A 52 0.36 0.52 -4.73
CA ILE A 52 0.92 -0.61 -3.97
C ILE A 52 2.45 -0.62 -4.08
N GLU A 53 2.99 -0.39 -5.27
CA GLU A 53 4.44 -0.34 -5.48
C GLU A 53 5.09 0.75 -4.64
N LYS A 54 4.52 1.94 -4.59
CA LYS A 54 5.02 3.05 -3.77
C LYS A 54 5.06 2.67 -2.29
N LEU A 55 4.00 2.07 -1.76
CA LEU A 55 3.96 1.65 -0.36
C LEU A 55 4.95 0.52 -0.07
N GLN A 56 5.16 -0.39 -1.02
CA GLN A 56 6.17 -1.45 -0.87
C GLN A 56 7.57 -0.88 -0.64
N LEU A 57 7.95 0.16 -1.35
CA LEU A 57 9.25 0.80 -1.18
C LEU A 57 9.40 1.42 0.21
N VAL A 58 8.35 2.08 0.70
CA VAL A 58 8.33 2.69 2.04
C VAL A 58 8.48 1.63 3.13
N VAL A 59 7.67 0.57 3.09
CA VAL A 59 7.71 -0.47 4.13
C VAL A 59 8.97 -1.33 4.06
N PHE A 60 9.57 -1.47 2.89
CA PHE A 60 10.87 -2.10 2.73
C PHE A 60 11.96 -1.32 3.49
N ASP A 61 12.00 0.00 3.33
CA ASP A 61 12.95 0.86 4.03
C ASP A 61 12.73 0.83 5.55
N GLN A 62 11.52 0.53 5.99
CA GLN A 62 11.18 0.39 7.41
C GLN A 62 11.40 -1.03 7.95
N ASN A 63 11.93 -1.94 7.15
CA ASN A 63 12.13 -3.37 7.50
C ASN A 63 10.82 -4.09 7.85
N ARG A 64 9.68 -3.65 7.31
CA ARG A 64 8.37 -4.24 7.53
C ARG A 64 8.07 -5.30 6.47
N PHE A 65 8.77 -6.42 6.54
CA PHE A 65 8.76 -7.44 5.48
C PHE A 65 7.44 -8.20 5.37
N LYS A 66 6.70 -8.38 6.46
CA LYS A 66 5.38 -9.01 6.41
C LYS A 66 4.38 -8.14 5.65
N CYS A 67 4.42 -6.82 5.88
CA CYS A 67 3.62 -5.86 5.12
C CYS A 67 4.01 -5.89 3.64
N GLN A 68 5.30 -5.86 3.34
CA GLN A 68 5.80 -5.91 1.96
C GLN A 68 5.32 -7.18 1.24
N THR A 69 5.43 -8.34 1.87
CA THR A 69 4.98 -9.62 1.28
C THR A 69 3.48 -9.61 1.02
N SER A 70 2.68 -9.07 1.94
CA SER A 70 1.24 -8.94 1.77
C SER A 70 0.88 -8.01 0.61
N LEU A 71 1.60 -6.90 0.46
CA LEU A 71 1.41 -5.96 -0.65
C LEU A 71 1.81 -6.59 -1.99
N LEU A 72 2.88 -7.38 -2.04
CA LEU A 72 3.26 -8.12 -3.24
C LEU A 72 2.17 -9.10 -3.66
N GLY A 73 1.58 -9.83 -2.71
CA GLY A 73 0.48 -10.75 -2.99
C GLY A 73 -0.75 -10.02 -3.52
N LEU A 74 -1.10 -8.88 -2.94
CA LEU A 74 -2.21 -8.05 -3.41
C LEU A 74 -1.92 -7.49 -4.81
N GLN A 75 -0.72 -7.01 -5.07
CA GLN A 75 -0.31 -6.49 -6.38
C GLN A 75 -0.43 -7.56 -7.45
N ALA A 76 0.06 -8.77 -7.18
CA ALA A 76 -0.04 -9.89 -8.11
C ALA A 76 -1.51 -10.22 -8.42
N ALA A 77 -2.37 -10.24 -7.41
CA ALA A 77 -3.80 -10.50 -7.57
C ALA A 77 -4.48 -9.43 -8.45
N VAL A 78 -4.14 -8.16 -8.25
CA VAL A 78 -4.69 -7.04 -9.04
C VAL A 78 -4.20 -7.13 -10.50
N ILE A 79 -2.93 -7.41 -10.72
CA ILE A 79 -2.36 -7.57 -12.07
C ILE A 79 -3.05 -8.72 -12.81
N GLU A 80 -3.21 -9.87 -12.15
CA GLU A 80 -3.90 -11.01 -12.74
C GLU A 80 -5.34 -10.67 -13.15
N ALA A 81 -6.08 -10.04 -12.24
CA ALA A 81 -7.49 -9.71 -12.47
C ALA A 81 -7.68 -8.65 -13.57
N HIS A 82 -6.78 -7.66 -13.63
CA HIS A 82 -6.92 -6.54 -14.56
C HIS A 82 -6.38 -6.87 -15.97
N PHE A 83 -5.21 -7.49 -16.05
CA PHE A 83 -4.50 -7.69 -17.32
C PHE A 83 -4.75 -9.05 -17.96
N PHE A 84 -5.18 -10.06 -17.19
CA PHE A 84 -5.41 -11.41 -17.70
C PHE A 84 -6.91 -11.75 -17.62
N LYS A 85 -7.57 -11.74 -18.77
CA LYS A 85 -9.04 -11.89 -18.88
C LYS A 85 -9.60 -13.20 -18.30
N ASN A 86 -8.76 -14.21 -18.14
CA ASN A 86 -9.17 -15.56 -17.70
C ASN A 86 -9.01 -15.77 -16.19
N PHE A 87 -8.51 -14.76 -15.45
CA PHE A 87 -8.30 -14.87 -14.02
C PHE A 87 -9.42 -14.22 -13.23
N SER A 88 -9.82 -14.89 -12.13
CA SER A 88 -10.83 -14.40 -11.23
C SER A 88 -10.32 -13.26 -10.35
N ASN A 89 -11.17 -12.28 -10.05
CA ASN A 89 -10.89 -11.22 -9.08
C ASN A 89 -10.98 -11.67 -7.62
N LYS A 90 -11.36 -12.92 -7.34
CA LYS A 90 -11.49 -13.48 -5.98
C LYS A 90 -10.21 -13.36 -5.16
N ARG A 91 -9.04 -13.48 -5.81
CA ARG A 91 -7.76 -13.39 -5.14
C ARG A 91 -7.50 -12.00 -4.54
N ILE A 92 -8.03 -10.95 -5.14
CA ILE A 92 -7.97 -9.59 -4.57
C ILE A 92 -8.62 -9.57 -3.20
N SER A 93 -9.86 -10.08 -3.10
CA SER A 93 -10.58 -10.12 -1.82
C SER A 93 -9.90 -11.02 -0.80
N PHE A 94 -9.25 -12.09 -1.25
CA PHE A 94 -8.48 -12.98 -0.38
C PHE A 94 -7.26 -12.29 0.22
N MET A 95 -6.60 -11.41 -0.52
CA MET A 95 -5.37 -10.73 -0.09
C MET A 95 -5.61 -9.51 0.80
N ILE A 96 -6.79 -8.89 0.73
CA ILE A 96 -7.11 -7.68 1.52
C ILE A 96 -6.91 -7.89 3.03
N PRO A 97 -7.40 -8.98 3.66
CA PRO A 97 -7.20 -9.20 5.10
C PRO A 97 -5.73 -9.28 5.52
N TYR A 98 -4.87 -9.81 4.67
CA TYR A 98 -3.43 -9.88 4.96
C TYR A 98 -2.79 -8.50 5.00
N VAL A 99 -3.19 -7.61 4.09
CA VAL A 99 -2.71 -6.23 4.10
C VAL A 99 -3.21 -5.50 5.35
N ILE A 100 -4.48 -5.69 5.72
CA ILE A 100 -5.04 -5.10 6.94
C ILE A 100 -4.25 -5.56 8.18
N LYS A 101 -3.96 -6.85 8.28
CA LYS A 101 -3.27 -7.44 9.43
C LYS A 101 -1.79 -7.05 9.50
N ASN A 102 -1.10 -7.05 8.37
CA ASN A 102 0.36 -6.94 8.34
C ASN A 102 0.86 -5.52 8.06
N CYS A 103 0.02 -4.66 7.60
CA CYS A 103 0.33 -3.27 7.34
C CYS A 103 -0.44 -2.34 8.28
#